data_44aed949dd349359771b9da41b1def59
#
_entry.id   44aed949dd349359771b9da41b1def59
#
_cell.length_a   1.000
_cell.length_b   1.000
_cell.length_c   1.000
_cell.angle_alpha   90.00
_cell.angle_beta   90.00
_cell.angle_gamma   90.00
#
_symmetry.space_group_name_H-M   'P 1'
#
loop_
_entity.id
_entity.type
_entity.pdbx_description
1 polymer ?
#
loop_
_entity_poly.entity_id
_entity_poly.type
_entity_poly.pdbx_seq_one_letter_code
_entity_poly.pdbx_strand_id
1 'polypeptide(L)'
;LLEGGQQMILTSDRYPKEISGVEERLKSRFGWGLTVAIEPPELETRVAILMKKADQAKVDLPHDAAFFIAQKIRSNVRELEGALKKVIADSHFMGKSITQDFIRESLKDLLALQDKQVGVDNIQRTVAEYYKIKLADLLSKRRSRSVARPRQVAMALAKELTNHSLPEIGDAFG
;
A
#
# COMPACT_ATOMS: atom_id res chain seq x y z
N LEU A 1 7.25 -0.82 36.69
CA LEU A 1 7.42 0.34 35.80
C LEU A 1 6.13 1.16 35.70
N LEU A 2 4.99 0.54 35.41
CA LEU A 2 3.68 1.24 35.33
C LEU A 2 3.25 1.87 36.67
N GLU A 3 3.54 1.21 37.79
CA GLU A 3 3.22 1.71 39.14
C GLU A 3 4.22 2.75 39.64
N GLY A 4 5.39 2.85 39.00
CA GLY A 4 6.45 3.82 39.35
C GLY A 4 6.34 5.18 38.69
N GLY A 5 5.24 5.49 37.96
CA GLY A 5 5.05 6.79 37.29
C GLY A 5 6.03 7.08 36.16
N GLN A 6 6.73 6.06 35.67
CA GLN A 6 7.68 6.21 34.57
C GLN A 6 6.95 6.29 33.22
N GLN A 7 7.38 7.23 32.38
CA GLN A 7 6.87 7.31 31.00
C GLN A 7 7.34 6.11 30.18
N MET A 8 6.39 5.42 29.56
CA MET A 8 6.68 4.28 28.67
C MET A 8 6.11 4.54 27.28
N ILE A 9 6.87 4.19 26.27
CA ILE A 9 6.42 4.20 24.86
C ILE A 9 6.56 2.78 24.35
N LEU A 10 5.43 2.23 23.90
CA LEU A 10 5.36 0.90 23.30
C LEU A 10 4.96 1.05 21.84
N THR A 11 5.58 0.28 20.96
CA THR A 11 5.21 0.20 19.54
C THR A 11 4.76 -1.21 19.20
N SER A 12 3.76 -1.34 18.37
CA SER A 12 3.21 -2.61 17.91
C SER A 12 2.66 -2.45 16.49
N ASP A 13 2.63 -3.52 15.73
CA ASP A 13 1.94 -3.63 14.44
C ASP A 13 0.44 -3.97 14.58
N ARG A 14 -0.03 -4.16 15.82
CA ARG A 14 -1.42 -4.51 16.14
C ARG A 14 -1.94 -3.68 17.29
N TYR A 15 -3.25 -3.48 17.35
CA TYR A 15 -3.88 -2.88 18.51
C TYR A 15 -3.72 -3.77 19.76
N PRO A 16 -3.63 -3.18 20.96
CA PRO A 16 -3.40 -3.96 22.19
C PRO A 16 -4.35 -5.15 22.36
N LYS A 17 -5.62 -5.00 21.95
CA LYS A 17 -6.65 -6.06 22.04
C LYS A 17 -6.43 -7.21 21.05
N GLU A 18 -5.69 -6.97 19.97
CA GLU A 18 -5.46 -7.95 18.88
C GLU A 18 -4.16 -8.73 19.05
N ILE A 19 -3.33 -8.36 20.05
CA ILE A 19 -2.05 -9.05 20.30
C ILE A 19 -2.34 -10.44 20.85
N SER A 20 -1.92 -11.48 20.15
CA SER A 20 -2.00 -12.87 20.61
C SER A 20 -0.82 -13.21 21.52
N GLY A 21 -1.05 -14.13 22.49
CA GLY A 21 0.01 -14.59 23.40
C GLY A 21 0.36 -13.67 24.56
N VAL A 22 -0.40 -12.58 24.73
CA VAL A 22 -0.26 -11.67 25.87
C VAL A 22 -1.47 -11.84 26.79
N GLU A 23 -1.22 -11.87 28.09
CA GLU A 23 -2.29 -11.94 29.12
C GLU A 23 -3.26 -10.75 29.01
N GLU A 24 -4.56 -11.01 29.24
CA GLU A 24 -5.61 -9.98 29.18
C GLU A 24 -5.33 -8.79 30.12
N ARG A 25 -4.74 -9.07 31.28
CA ARG A 25 -4.34 -8.03 32.24
C ARG A 25 -3.32 -7.06 31.68
N LEU A 26 -2.36 -7.55 30.87
CA LEU A 26 -1.36 -6.72 30.20
C LEU A 26 -1.96 -5.96 29.02
N LYS A 27 -2.82 -6.61 28.22
CA LYS A 27 -3.54 -5.94 27.12
C LYS A 27 -4.36 -4.75 27.63
N SER A 28 -5.06 -4.93 28.74
CA SER A 28 -5.83 -3.87 29.39
C SER A 28 -4.92 -2.70 29.80
N ARG A 29 -3.75 -2.99 30.36
CA ARG A 29 -2.78 -1.96 30.78
C ARG A 29 -2.13 -1.24 29.59
N PHE A 30 -1.89 -1.92 28.49
CA PHE A 30 -1.37 -1.30 27.25
C PHE A 30 -2.38 -0.33 26.61
N GLY A 31 -3.69 -0.59 26.78
CA GLY A 31 -4.74 0.31 26.32
C GLY A 31 -5.04 1.49 27.26
N TRP A 32 -4.40 1.57 28.41
CA TRP A 32 -4.72 2.56 29.46
C TRP A 32 -4.10 3.95 29.22
N GLY A 33 -3.18 4.06 28.27
CA GLY A 33 -2.54 5.31 27.88
C GLY A 33 -3.12 5.88 26.57
N LEU A 34 -2.36 6.78 25.98
CA LEU A 34 -2.64 7.31 24.66
C LEU A 34 -2.22 6.28 23.59
N THR A 35 -3.18 5.72 22.89
CA THR A 35 -2.93 4.86 21.74
C THR A 35 -3.08 5.68 20.45
N VAL A 36 -2.02 5.79 19.66
CA VAL A 36 -1.99 6.52 18.40
C VAL A 36 -1.69 5.56 17.27
N ALA A 37 -2.53 5.54 16.25
CA ALA A 37 -2.25 4.84 15.01
C ALA A 37 -1.32 5.69 14.13
N ILE A 38 -0.27 5.08 13.61
CA ILE A 38 0.60 5.72 12.62
C ILE A 38 0.13 5.24 11.24
N GLU A 39 -0.60 6.12 10.56
CA GLU A 39 -1.12 5.85 9.22
C GLU A 39 0.02 5.86 8.18
N PRO A 40 -0.16 5.13 7.06
CA PRO A 40 0.76 5.24 5.93
C PRO A 40 0.90 6.69 5.47
N PRO A 41 2.10 7.14 5.10
CA PRO A 41 2.32 8.52 4.70
C PRO A 41 1.59 8.85 3.40
N GLU A 42 1.04 10.06 3.32
CA GLU A 42 0.46 10.62 2.11
C GLU A 42 1.51 10.84 1.01
N LEU A 43 1.07 11.13 -0.21
CA LEU A 43 1.94 11.24 -1.39
C LEU A 43 3.06 12.25 -1.19
N GLU A 44 2.73 13.45 -0.71
CA GLU A 44 3.70 14.53 -0.46
C GLU A 44 4.74 14.12 0.58
N THR A 45 4.30 13.45 1.64
CA THR A 45 5.20 12.94 2.68
C THR A 45 6.11 11.85 2.11
N ARG A 46 5.60 10.95 1.25
CA ARG A 46 6.43 9.93 0.58
C ARG A 46 7.49 10.58 -0.32
N VAL A 47 7.14 11.63 -1.08
CA VAL A 47 8.09 12.39 -1.90
C VAL A 47 9.17 13.01 -1.01
N ALA A 48 8.79 13.67 0.10
CA ALA A 48 9.74 14.27 1.03
C ALA A 48 10.69 13.23 1.65
N ILE A 49 10.19 12.03 1.98
CA ILE A 49 11.00 10.91 2.46
C ILE A 49 12.04 10.51 1.41
N LEU A 50 11.62 10.32 0.14
CA LEU A 50 12.53 9.95 -0.95
C LEU A 50 13.62 11.01 -1.17
N MET A 51 13.23 12.28 -1.24
CA MET A 51 14.18 13.39 -1.41
C MET A 51 15.21 13.43 -0.28
N LYS A 52 14.75 13.33 0.97
CA LYS A 52 15.66 13.30 2.14
C LYS A 52 16.59 12.10 2.13
N LYS A 53 16.10 10.92 1.72
CA LYS A 53 16.92 9.70 1.63
C LYS A 53 17.95 9.77 0.50
N ALA A 54 17.59 10.35 -0.63
CA ALA A 54 18.51 10.60 -1.75
C ALA A 54 19.62 11.59 -1.35
N ASP A 55 19.27 12.68 -0.65
CA ASP A 55 20.23 13.64 -0.10
C ASP A 55 21.21 12.96 0.88
N GLN A 56 20.72 12.14 1.80
CA GLN A 56 21.56 11.34 2.71
C GLN A 56 22.51 10.40 1.97
N ALA A 57 22.07 9.86 0.82
CA ALA A 57 22.87 9.02 -0.05
C ALA A 57 23.80 9.83 -0.99
N LYS A 58 23.72 11.17 -0.94
CA LYS A 58 24.46 12.10 -1.84
C LYS A 58 24.19 11.84 -3.32
N VAL A 59 22.95 11.55 -3.66
CA VAL A 59 22.48 11.28 -5.01
C VAL A 59 21.49 12.37 -5.42
N ASP A 60 21.68 12.90 -6.62
CA ASP A 60 20.76 13.85 -7.22
C ASP A 60 19.52 13.09 -7.72
N LEU A 61 18.40 13.26 -7.03
CA LEU A 61 17.11 12.71 -7.38
C LEU A 61 16.18 13.85 -7.81
N PRO A 62 15.83 13.98 -9.08
CA PRO A 62 14.89 15.00 -9.54
C PRO A 62 13.53 14.84 -8.86
N HIS A 63 12.85 15.96 -8.60
CA HIS A 63 11.57 15.96 -7.86
C HIS A 63 10.48 15.17 -8.60
N ASP A 64 10.42 15.26 -9.92
CA ASP A 64 9.50 14.49 -10.77
C ASP A 64 9.77 12.98 -10.71
N ALA A 65 11.05 12.60 -10.61
CA ALA A 65 11.47 11.23 -10.40
C ALA A 65 11.03 10.70 -9.01
N ALA A 66 11.24 11.49 -7.96
CA ALA A 66 10.78 11.17 -6.61
C ALA A 66 9.24 11.05 -6.56
N PHE A 67 8.52 11.97 -7.21
CA PHE A 67 7.07 11.95 -7.32
C PHE A 67 6.58 10.68 -8.02
N PHE A 68 7.22 10.28 -9.13
CA PHE A 68 6.88 9.07 -9.85
C PHE A 68 7.04 7.81 -8.98
N ILE A 69 8.15 7.67 -8.26
CA ILE A 69 8.34 6.54 -7.32
C ILE A 69 7.26 6.54 -6.25
N ALA A 70 7.02 7.70 -5.60
CA ALA A 70 6.03 7.85 -4.53
C ALA A 70 4.60 7.56 -5.00
N GLN A 71 4.26 7.90 -6.24
CA GLN A 71 2.94 7.60 -6.82
C GLN A 71 2.76 6.10 -7.07
N LYS A 72 3.82 5.43 -7.51
CA LYS A 72 3.77 3.99 -7.82
C LYS A 72 3.85 3.11 -6.58
N ILE A 73 4.73 3.41 -5.64
CA ILE A 73 4.94 2.62 -4.42
C ILE A 73 4.11 3.19 -3.28
N ARG A 74 2.98 2.56 -2.97
CA ARG A 74 2.01 3.04 -1.96
C ARG A 74 1.95 2.16 -0.71
N SER A 75 2.53 0.98 -0.75
CA SER A 75 2.36 -0.08 0.24
C SER A 75 2.91 0.28 1.62
N ASN A 76 4.18 0.64 1.71
CA ASN A 76 4.84 1.02 2.95
C ASN A 76 6.18 1.74 2.69
N VAL A 77 6.70 2.39 3.74
CA VAL A 77 7.97 3.14 3.65
C VAL A 77 9.18 2.23 3.37
N ARG A 78 9.16 0.98 3.82
CA ARG A 78 10.27 0.04 3.58
C ARG A 78 10.39 -0.31 2.10
N GLU A 79 9.27 -0.54 1.43
CA GLU A 79 9.26 -0.78 -0.02
C GLU A 79 9.64 0.47 -0.80
N LEU A 80 9.18 1.65 -0.34
CA LEU A 80 9.57 2.93 -0.92
C LEU A 80 11.10 3.15 -0.85
N GLU A 81 11.70 2.90 0.31
CA GLU A 81 13.16 2.98 0.49
C GLU A 81 13.90 1.88 -0.32
N GLY A 82 13.34 0.69 -0.39
CA GLY A 82 13.88 -0.41 -1.20
C GLY A 82 13.93 -0.06 -2.69
N ALA A 83 12.85 0.51 -3.21
CA ALA A 83 12.79 0.99 -4.59
C ALA A 83 13.82 2.09 -4.87
N LEU A 84 13.96 3.07 -3.97
CA LEU A 84 14.98 4.11 -4.09
C LEU A 84 16.39 3.52 -4.10
N LYS A 85 16.70 2.63 -3.16
CA LYS A 85 18.02 1.96 -3.10
C LYS A 85 18.34 1.21 -4.38
N LYS A 86 17.35 0.51 -4.96
CA LYS A 86 17.53 -0.18 -6.24
C LYS A 86 17.84 0.81 -7.37
N VAL A 87 17.06 1.88 -7.49
CA VAL A 87 17.29 2.91 -8.52
C VAL A 87 18.67 3.55 -8.38
N ILE A 88 19.12 3.84 -7.17
CA ILE A 88 20.46 4.39 -6.91
C ILE A 88 21.54 3.38 -7.32
N ALA A 89 21.40 2.12 -6.93
CA ALA A 89 22.37 1.07 -7.27
C ALA A 89 22.47 0.87 -8.80
N ASP A 90 21.34 0.80 -9.49
CA ASP A 90 21.28 0.66 -10.94
C ASP A 90 21.90 1.90 -11.66
N SER A 91 21.63 3.12 -11.13
CA SER A 91 22.21 4.37 -11.65
C SER A 91 23.74 4.37 -11.53
N HIS A 92 24.27 3.99 -10.38
CA HIS A 92 25.71 3.88 -10.17
C HIS A 92 26.34 2.79 -11.05
N PHE A 93 25.71 1.64 -11.17
CA PHE A 93 26.21 0.52 -11.97
C PHE A 93 26.23 0.84 -13.46
N MET A 94 25.18 1.51 -13.97
CA MET A 94 25.06 1.86 -15.39
C MET A 94 25.71 3.21 -15.74
N GLY A 95 26.10 4.02 -14.76
CA GLY A 95 26.63 5.38 -14.99
C GLY A 95 25.60 6.33 -15.61
N LYS A 96 24.29 6.10 -15.36
CA LYS A 96 23.20 6.88 -15.94
C LYS A 96 22.54 7.77 -14.90
N SER A 97 22.11 8.96 -15.33
CA SER A 97 21.31 9.87 -14.50
C SER A 97 19.92 9.28 -14.20
N ILE A 98 19.39 9.59 -13.03
CA ILE A 98 18.07 9.15 -12.61
C ILE A 98 17.01 10.02 -13.32
N THR A 99 16.29 9.41 -14.26
CA THR A 99 15.16 10.00 -14.99
C THR A 99 13.93 9.12 -14.78
N GLN A 100 12.73 9.62 -15.11
CA GLN A 100 11.51 8.82 -15.02
C GLN A 100 11.59 7.53 -15.87
N ASP A 101 12.13 7.60 -17.07
CA ASP A 101 12.27 6.44 -17.95
C ASP A 101 13.27 5.43 -17.39
N PHE A 102 14.38 5.93 -16.82
CA PHE A 102 15.34 5.08 -16.12
C PHE A 102 14.68 4.36 -14.93
N ILE A 103 13.88 5.06 -14.13
CA ILE A 103 13.15 4.47 -12.99
C ILE A 103 12.16 3.42 -13.48
N ARG A 104 11.42 3.66 -14.56
CA ARG A 104 10.49 2.67 -15.14
C ARG A 104 11.21 1.37 -15.50
N GLU A 105 12.38 1.47 -16.10
CA GLU A 105 13.16 0.30 -16.45
C GLU A 105 13.74 -0.40 -15.23
N SER A 106 14.35 0.34 -14.32
CA SER A 106 14.94 -0.18 -13.07
C SER A 106 13.90 -0.88 -12.18
N LEU A 107 12.69 -0.33 -12.07
CA LEU A 107 11.63 -0.86 -11.22
C LEU A 107 10.60 -1.74 -11.97
N LYS A 108 10.83 -2.07 -13.24
CA LYS A 108 9.88 -2.80 -14.08
C LYS A 108 9.33 -4.06 -13.42
N ASP A 109 10.18 -4.90 -12.87
CA ASP A 109 9.77 -6.15 -12.24
C ASP A 109 8.97 -5.91 -10.95
N LEU A 110 9.38 -4.91 -10.16
CA LEU A 110 8.68 -4.53 -8.93
C LEU A 110 7.28 -3.99 -9.24
N LEU A 111 7.17 -3.12 -10.25
CA LEU A 111 5.89 -2.56 -10.69
C LEU A 111 4.98 -3.63 -11.29
N ALA A 112 5.52 -4.57 -12.08
CA ALA A 112 4.76 -5.68 -12.64
C ALA A 112 4.23 -6.64 -11.55
N LEU A 113 4.96 -6.84 -10.45
CA LEU A 113 4.49 -7.62 -9.31
C LEU A 113 3.36 -6.90 -8.57
N GLN A 114 3.46 -5.59 -8.38
CA GLN A 114 2.39 -4.80 -7.76
C GLN A 114 1.12 -4.78 -8.61
N ASP A 115 1.24 -4.61 -9.92
CA ASP A 115 0.11 -4.66 -10.86
C ASP A 115 -0.59 -6.03 -10.83
N LYS A 116 0.16 -7.13 -10.66
CA LYS A 116 -0.42 -8.47 -10.49
C LYS A 116 -1.14 -8.64 -9.14
N GLN A 117 -0.64 -8.02 -8.07
CA GLN A 117 -1.26 -8.10 -6.75
C GLN A 117 -2.58 -7.31 -6.68
N VAL A 118 -2.71 -6.24 -7.46
CA VAL A 118 -3.90 -5.36 -7.51
C VAL A 118 -4.68 -5.56 -8.81
N GLY A 119 -4.64 -6.77 -9.39
CA GLY A 119 -5.43 -7.11 -10.57
C GLY A 119 -6.94 -7.16 -10.30
N VAL A 120 -7.76 -6.92 -11.34
CA VAL A 120 -9.23 -6.96 -11.26
C VAL A 120 -9.73 -8.26 -10.65
N ASP A 121 -9.13 -9.39 -11.00
CA ASP A 121 -9.48 -10.71 -10.46
C ASP A 121 -9.26 -10.80 -8.94
N ASN A 122 -8.19 -10.19 -8.44
CA ASN A 122 -7.91 -10.17 -7.01
C ASN A 122 -8.89 -9.27 -6.25
N ILE A 123 -9.21 -8.10 -6.82
CA ILE A 123 -10.24 -7.20 -6.29
C ILE A 123 -11.59 -7.92 -6.21
N GLN A 124 -11.99 -8.63 -7.27
CA GLN A 124 -13.23 -9.39 -7.31
C GLN A 124 -13.30 -10.45 -6.20
N ARG A 125 -12.22 -11.22 -6.02
CA ARG A 125 -12.14 -12.25 -4.96
C ARG A 125 -12.21 -11.64 -3.58
N THR A 126 -11.41 -10.60 -3.32
CA THR A 126 -11.35 -9.91 -2.03
C THR A 126 -12.69 -9.30 -1.65
N VAL A 127 -13.37 -8.64 -2.60
CA VAL A 127 -14.70 -8.05 -2.35
C VAL A 127 -15.75 -9.15 -2.14
N ALA A 128 -15.71 -10.23 -2.91
CA ALA A 128 -16.64 -11.35 -2.73
C ALA A 128 -16.48 -11.98 -1.33
N GLU A 129 -15.24 -12.17 -0.87
CA GLU A 129 -14.91 -12.67 0.47
C GLU A 129 -15.38 -11.72 1.56
N TYR A 130 -15.09 -10.42 1.45
CA TYR A 130 -15.49 -9.40 2.42
C TYR A 130 -17.01 -9.35 2.61
N TYR A 131 -17.79 -9.40 1.50
CA TYR A 131 -19.25 -9.40 1.54
C TYR A 131 -19.85 -10.80 1.74
N LYS A 132 -19.01 -11.84 1.90
CA LYS A 132 -19.43 -13.25 2.10
C LYS A 132 -20.39 -13.74 1.00
N ILE A 133 -20.15 -13.36 -0.24
CA ILE A 133 -20.87 -13.81 -1.42
C ILE A 133 -19.97 -14.67 -2.32
N LYS A 134 -20.57 -15.51 -3.16
CA LYS A 134 -19.78 -16.27 -4.12
C LYS A 134 -19.28 -15.37 -5.26
N LEU A 135 -18.07 -15.60 -5.73
CA LEU A 135 -17.50 -14.87 -6.88
C LEU A 135 -18.43 -14.95 -8.10
N ALA A 136 -19.01 -16.11 -8.35
CA ALA A 136 -19.98 -16.33 -9.43
C ALA A 136 -21.24 -15.45 -9.30
N ASP A 137 -21.68 -15.15 -8.07
CA ASP A 137 -22.80 -14.22 -7.84
C ASP A 137 -22.37 -12.77 -8.10
N LEU A 138 -21.15 -12.39 -7.70
CA LEU A 138 -20.59 -11.05 -7.96
C LEU A 138 -20.54 -10.77 -9.47
N LEU A 139 -20.15 -11.74 -10.28
CA LEU A 139 -20.01 -11.66 -11.74
C LEU A 139 -21.33 -11.97 -12.51
N SER A 140 -22.40 -12.31 -11.79
CA SER A 140 -23.69 -12.63 -12.41
C SER A 140 -24.46 -11.37 -12.81
N LYS A 141 -25.41 -11.49 -13.74
CA LYS A 141 -26.32 -10.39 -14.13
C LYS A 141 -27.41 -10.06 -13.09
N ARG A 142 -27.33 -10.65 -11.89
CA ARG A 142 -28.28 -10.37 -10.80
C ARG A 142 -28.21 -8.92 -10.34
N ARG A 143 -29.38 -8.30 -10.14
CA ARG A 143 -29.51 -6.89 -9.72
C ARG A 143 -30.01 -6.74 -8.27
N SER A 144 -30.07 -7.84 -7.50
CA SER A 144 -30.42 -7.74 -6.08
C SER A 144 -29.40 -6.84 -5.35
N ARG A 145 -29.86 -6.05 -4.39
CA ARG A 145 -29.01 -5.11 -3.65
C ARG A 145 -27.83 -5.80 -2.96
N SER A 146 -28.01 -7.05 -2.52
CA SER A 146 -26.97 -7.89 -1.90
C SER A 146 -25.81 -8.25 -2.85
N VAL A 147 -26.03 -8.17 -4.18
CA VAL A 147 -25.02 -8.47 -5.20
C VAL A 147 -24.60 -7.18 -5.92
N ALA A 148 -25.55 -6.29 -6.21
CA ALA A 148 -25.26 -5.06 -6.96
C ALA A 148 -24.33 -4.12 -6.21
N ARG A 149 -24.51 -3.95 -4.88
CA ARG A 149 -23.66 -3.08 -4.07
C ARG A 149 -22.21 -3.57 -3.97
N PRO A 150 -21.93 -4.85 -3.63
CA PRO A 150 -20.58 -5.41 -3.71
C PRO A 150 -19.94 -5.24 -5.10
N ARG A 151 -20.68 -5.47 -6.18
CA ARG A 151 -20.19 -5.29 -7.56
C ARG A 151 -19.77 -3.83 -7.82
N GLN A 152 -20.58 -2.84 -7.43
CA GLN A 152 -20.28 -1.44 -7.56
C GLN A 152 -19.00 -1.06 -6.79
N VAL A 153 -18.83 -1.57 -5.57
CA VAL A 153 -17.60 -1.37 -4.78
C VAL A 153 -16.40 -1.99 -5.49
N ALA A 154 -16.51 -3.21 -6.00
CA ALA A 154 -15.42 -3.87 -6.71
C ALA A 154 -15.04 -3.12 -8.00
N MET A 155 -16.02 -2.64 -8.77
CA MET A 155 -15.78 -1.82 -9.97
C MET A 155 -15.12 -0.48 -9.64
N ALA A 156 -15.56 0.19 -8.56
CA ALA A 156 -14.96 1.44 -8.11
C ALA A 156 -13.49 1.22 -7.68
N LEU A 157 -13.20 0.17 -6.89
CA LEU A 157 -11.84 -0.21 -6.51
C LEU A 157 -10.99 -0.58 -7.74
N ALA A 158 -11.54 -1.31 -8.71
CA ALA A 158 -10.83 -1.63 -9.94
C ALA A 158 -10.46 -0.36 -10.71
N LYS A 159 -11.35 0.63 -10.77
CA LYS A 159 -11.07 1.91 -11.43
C LYS A 159 -9.99 2.73 -10.70
N GLU A 160 -10.02 2.72 -9.37
CA GLU A 160 -9.10 3.51 -8.55
C GLU A 160 -7.71 2.86 -8.43
N LEU A 161 -7.66 1.53 -8.32
CA LEU A 161 -6.43 0.79 -8.00
C LEU A 161 -5.74 0.17 -9.22
N THR A 162 -6.40 0.14 -10.39
CA THR A 162 -5.82 -0.41 -11.62
C THR A 162 -5.80 0.62 -12.74
N ASN A 163 -5.03 0.34 -13.80
CA ASN A 163 -4.96 1.20 -14.99
C ASN A 163 -6.02 0.82 -16.04
N HIS A 164 -7.01 -0.04 -15.70
CA HIS A 164 -8.03 -0.47 -16.66
C HIS A 164 -9.02 0.66 -16.99
N SER A 165 -9.43 0.69 -18.24
CA SER A 165 -10.47 1.59 -18.73
C SER A 165 -11.86 1.13 -18.21
N LEU A 166 -12.84 2.04 -18.20
CA LEU A 166 -14.21 1.70 -17.79
C LEU A 166 -14.84 0.56 -18.63
N PRO A 167 -14.65 0.50 -19.97
CA PRO A 167 -15.10 -0.63 -20.76
C PRO A 167 -14.48 -1.96 -20.31
N GLU A 168 -13.15 -2.02 -20.16
CA GLU A 168 -12.45 -3.24 -19.70
C GLU A 168 -12.91 -3.69 -18.32
N ILE A 169 -13.17 -2.74 -17.39
CA ILE A 169 -13.75 -3.07 -16.09
C ILE A 169 -15.18 -3.61 -16.28
N GLY A 170 -15.97 -2.97 -17.14
CA GLY A 170 -17.32 -3.45 -17.45
C GLY A 170 -17.32 -4.90 -17.95
N ASP A 171 -16.46 -5.21 -18.91
CA ASP A 171 -16.31 -6.57 -19.48
C ASP A 171 -15.88 -7.59 -18.42
N ALA A 172 -14.99 -7.19 -17.49
CA ALA A 172 -14.54 -8.08 -16.41
C ALA A 172 -15.63 -8.40 -15.38
N PHE A 173 -16.68 -7.59 -15.29
CA PHE A 173 -17.80 -7.80 -14.35
C PHE A 173 -19.11 -8.31 -15.01
N GLY A 174 -19.19 -8.44 -16.32
CA GLY A 174 -20.29 -9.04 -17.10
C GLY A 174 -21.42 -8.09 -17.41
#